data_4baf0a56b3e244ecabec60fb389dfac4
#
_entry.id   4baf0a56b3e244ecabec60fb389dfac4
#
_cell.length_a   1.000
_cell.length_b   1.000
_cell.length_c   1.000
_cell.angle_alpha   90.00
_cell.angle_beta   90.00
_cell.angle_gamma   90.00
#
_symmetry.space_group_name_H-M   'P 1'
#
loop_
_entity.id
_entity.type
_entity.pdbx_description
1 polymer ?
#
loop_
_entity_poly.entity_id
_entity_poly.type
_entity_poly.pdbx_seq_one_letter_code
_entity_poly.pdbx_strand_id
1 'polypeptide(L)'
;EAGDAGVDLSWEEKLDDVDAAVLITKCVSPDFFDATLRHKDKLIIHTTVTGYGHSILEPNVPTLYEEFTAIMELVKAGFPMSRIVVRVDPIIPTEKGLSVAYHTLISFMEMGFQRYRVSVIDMYPHARSRFKRAGLPLPYGDSGFAPSQAQLSKVDDMLRQAKQFWEGLDNGKVLRIESCAEPGLTEPIACGCISDYDLNLLGFSEDAESNGAGYQRKG
;
A
#
# COMPACT_ATOMS: atom_id res chain seq x y z
N GLU A 1 7.47 2.22 -8.52
CA GLU A 1 8.49 1.74 -9.09
C GLU A 1 9.10 0.44 -8.67
N ALA A 2 9.12 -0.37 -9.63
CA ALA A 2 9.20 -1.77 -9.49
C ALA A 2 10.61 -2.22 -9.11
N GLY A 3 10.84 -2.53 -7.87
CA GLY A 3 11.77 -3.59 -7.62
C GLY A 3 13.01 -3.37 -6.82
N ASP A 4 13.42 -2.20 -6.50
CA ASP A 4 14.51 -2.03 -5.53
C ASP A 4 14.02 -1.20 -4.35
N ALA A 5 14.08 -1.80 -3.16
CA ALA A 5 13.89 -1.10 -1.91
C ALA A 5 15.14 -0.26 -1.59
N GLY A 6 15.45 0.70 -2.47
CA GLY A 6 16.50 1.68 -2.22
C GLY A 6 16.07 2.64 -1.14
N VAL A 7 16.99 3.00 -0.24
CA VAL A 7 16.74 4.02 0.78
C VAL A 7 17.04 5.39 0.18
N ASP A 8 16.02 6.24 0.10
CA ASP A 8 16.18 7.66 -0.24
C ASP A 8 15.74 8.48 0.98
N LEU A 9 16.68 9.15 1.62
CA LEU A 9 16.44 10.03 2.76
C LEU A 9 16.49 11.52 2.40
N SER A 10 16.59 11.88 1.12
CA SER A 10 16.62 13.28 0.67
C SER A 10 15.35 14.06 1.02
N TRP A 11 14.28 13.37 1.40
CA TRP A 11 13.06 14.00 1.91
C TRP A 11 13.25 14.70 3.26
N GLU A 12 14.23 14.27 4.09
CA GLU A 12 14.50 14.92 5.37
C GLU A 12 14.89 16.40 5.18
N GLU A 13 15.71 16.69 4.18
CA GLU A 13 16.14 18.05 3.86
C GLU A 13 14.99 18.97 3.42
N LYS A 14 13.87 18.37 2.95
CA LYS A 14 12.70 19.10 2.46
C LYS A 14 11.62 19.30 3.52
N LEU A 15 11.74 18.65 4.68
CA LEU A 15 10.73 18.74 5.73
C LEU A 15 10.61 20.11 6.39
N ASP A 16 11.65 20.93 6.30
CA ASP A 16 11.59 22.30 6.81
C ASP A 16 10.77 23.23 5.90
N ASP A 17 10.62 22.85 4.62
CA ASP A 17 9.89 23.62 3.62
C ASP A 17 8.39 23.21 3.50
N VAL A 18 7.97 22.17 4.25
CA VAL A 18 6.60 21.64 4.20
C VAL A 18 6.04 21.44 5.60
N ASP A 19 4.72 21.54 5.72
CA ASP A 19 4.03 21.30 6.98
C ASP A 19 4.00 19.84 7.37
N ALA A 20 3.87 18.94 6.38
CA ALA A 20 3.87 17.49 6.57
C ALA A 20 4.23 16.73 5.28
N ALA A 21 4.53 15.44 5.41
CA ALA A 21 4.84 14.58 4.28
C ALA A 21 4.17 13.20 4.40
N VAL A 22 3.83 12.64 3.25
CA VAL A 22 3.43 11.23 3.11
C VAL A 22 4.56 10.49 2.42
N LEU A 23 5.17 9.56 3.14
CA LEU A 23 6.26 8.73 2.64
C LEU A 23 5.73 7.41 2.14
N ILE A 24 6.11 7.00 0.93
CA ILE A 24 5.74 5.71 0.35
C ILE A 24 6.98 4.85 0.24
N THR A 25 7.00 3.71 0.92
CA THR A 25 8.14 2.78 0.91
C THR A 25 7.71 1.34 0.65
N LYS A 26 8.66 0.50 0.21
CA LYS A 26 8.55 -0.96 0.17
C LYS A 26 9.46 -1.64 1.19
N CYS A 27 10.19 -0.86 1.98
CA CYS A 27 11.11 -1.37 2.98
C CYS A 27 11.28 -0.35 4.11
N VAL A 28 10.94 -0.74 5.32
CA VAL A 28 11.31 0.00 6.53
C VAL A 28 12.72 -0.43 6.92
N SER A 29 13.73 0.10 6.20
CA SER A 29 15.15 -0.13 6.51
C SER A 29 15.54 0.54 7.83
N PRO A 30 16.67 0.16 8.46
CA PRO A 30 17.15 0.82 9.69
C PRO A 30 17.29 2.33 9.56
N ASP A 31 17.86 2.82 8.46
CA ASP A 31 18.04 4.26 8.23
C ASP A 31 16.69 4.98 8.05
N PHE A 32 15.74 4.36 7.31
CA PHE A 32 14.37 4.87 7.17
C PHE A 32 13.63 4.87 8.50
N PHE A 33 13.80 3.83 9.31
CA PHE A 33 13.23 3.70 10.65
C PHE A 33 13.68 4.87 11.54
N ASP A 34 14.99 5.12 11.64
CA ASP A 34 15.54 6.19 12.47
C ASP A 34 15.10 7.57 12.00
N ALA A 35 15.12 7.81 10.67
CA ALA A 35 14.66 9.05 10.08
C ALA A 35 13.17 9.32 10.35
N THR A 36 12.32 8.33 10.18
CA THR A 36 10.88 8.49 10.42
C THR A 36 10.55 8.73 11.89
N LEU A 37 11.26 8.13 12.83
CA LEU A 37 11.07 8.41 14.26
C LEU A 37 11.44 9.84 14.64
N ARG A 38 12.53 10.39 14.06
CA ARG A 38 12.91 11.78 14.30
C ARG A 38 11.84 12.79 13.90
N HIS A 39 11.08 12.48 12.84
CA HIS A 39 10.12 13.39 12.23
C HIS A 39 8.66 12.90 12.32
N LYS A 40 8.37 11.97 13.22
CA LYS A 40 7.08 11.28 13.33
C LYS A 40 5.86 12.21 13.39
N ASP A 41 6.00 13.41 13.92
CA ASP A 41 4.89 14.35 14.09
C ASP A 41 4.44 14.98 12.75
N LYS A 42 5.32 15.03 11.76
CA LYS A 42 5.05 15.54 10.41
C LYS A 42 4.73 14.44 9.38
N LEU A 43 4.78 13.16 9.75
CA LEU A 43 4.77 12.07 8.76
C LEU A 43 3.54 11.18 8.83
N ILE A 44 3.12 10.74 7.64
CA ILE A 44 2.33 9.52 7.42
C ILE A 44 3.18 8.57 6.58
N ILE A 45 3.19 7.28 6.92
CA ILE A 45 3.91 6.25 6.19
C ILE A 45 2.92 5.38 5.44
N HIS A 46 3.12 5.25 4.15
CA HIS A 46 2.49 4.24 3.32
C HIS A 46 3.50 3.12 3.07
N THR A 47 3.37 2.01 3.76
CA THR A 47 4.23 0.85 3.54
C THR A 47 3.58 -0.10 2.55
N THR A 48 4.28 -0.39 1.45
CA THR A 48 3.77 -1.28 0.40
C THR A 48 4.22 -2.70 0.67
N VAL A 49 3.27 -3.56 1.02
CA VAL A 49 3.47 -4.99 1.30
C VAL A 49 2.60 -5.80 0.36
N THR A 50 3.21 -6.29 -0.72
CA THR A 50 2.50 -7.04 -1.76
C THR A 50 2.34 -8.52 -1.44
N GLY A 51 3.15 -9.05 -0.51
CA GLY A 51 3.27 -10.48 -0.21
C GLY A 51 4.17 -11.25 -1.19
N TYR A 52 4.83 -10.56 -2.14
CA TYR A 52 5.72 -11.18 -3.13
C TYR A 52 7.21 -10.96 -2.86
N GLY A 53 7.56 -10.37 -1.72
CA GLY A 53 8.95 -10.13 -1.34
C GLY A 53 9.81 -11.40 -1.39
N HIS A 54 11.09 -11.25 -1.77
CA HIS A 54 12.05 -12.32 -2.04
C HIS A 54 11.59 -13.35 -3.08
N SER A 55 10.54 -13.05 -3.83
CA SER A 55 10.13 -13.87 -4.97
C SER A 55 10.74 -13.35 -6.27
N ILE A 56 10.58 -14.14 -7.34
CA ILE A 56 11.00 -13.72 -8.69
C ILE A 56 10.29 -12.45 -9.17
N LEU A 57 9.13 -12.12 -8.62
CA LEU A 57 8.40 -10.88 -8.95
C LEU A 57 8.99 -9.66 -8.24
N GLU A 58 9.43 -9.83 -6.99
CA GLU A 58 10.00 -8.77 -6.16
C GLU A 58 11.23 -9.26 -5.38
N PRO A 59 12.35 -9.55 -6.07
CA PRO A 59 13.50 -10.23 -5.46
C PRO A 59 14.21 -9.41 -4.38
N ASN A 60 14.15 -8.09 -4.45
CA ASN A 60 14.85 -7.16 -3.55
C ASN A 60 13.92 -6.44 -2.57
N VAL A 61 12.68 -6.88 -2.47
CA VAL A 61 11.69 -6.35 -1.52
C VAL A 61 11.61 -7.30 -0.32
N PRO A 62 11.50 -6.81 0.93
CA PRO A 62 11.31 -7.66 2.09
C PRO A 62 10.09 -8.57 1.96
N THR A 63 10.16 -9.73 2.60
CA THR A 63 8.99 -10.61 2.76
C THR A 63 7.91 -9.92 3.60
N LEU A 64 6.68 -10.43 3.54
CA LEU A 64 5.60 -10.00 4.42
C LEU A 64 6.04 -9.99 5.90
N TYR A 65 6.73 -11.05 6.34
CA TYR A 65 7.15 -11.20 7.73
C TYR A 65 8.23 -10.19 8.14
N GLU A 66 9.22 -9.95 7.29
CA GLU A 66 10.30 -8.97 7.54
C GLU A 66 9.74 -7.56 7.62
N GLU A 67 8.92 -7.15 6.65
CA GLU A 67 8.32 -5.82 6.65
C GLU A 67 7.34 -5.64 7.81
N PHE A 68 6.51 -6.64 8.09
CA PHE A 68 5.62 -6.66 9.24
C PHE A 68 6.39 -6.46 10.56
N THR A 69 7.50 -7.16 10.74
CA THR A 69 8.34 -7.06 11.93
C THR A 69 8.93 -5.64 12.05
N ALA A 70 9.46 -5.08 10.97
CA ALA A 70 10.04 -3.75 10.96
C ALA A 70 8.98 -2.67 11.30
N ILE A 71 7.77 -2.78 10.77
CA ILE A 71 6.65 -1.88 11.06
C ILE A 71 6.23 -2.00 12.54
N MET A 72 6.14 -3.22 13.07
CA MET A 72 5.79 -3.42 14.48
C MET A 72 6.84 -2.84 15.43
N GLU A 73 8.12 -2.96 15.10
CA GLU A 73 9.19 -2.31 15.87
C GLU A 73 9.08 -0.78 15.79
N LEU A 74 8.73 -0.23 14.63
CA LEU A 74 8.51 1.21 14.46
C LEU A 74 7.35 1.71 15.35
N VAL A 75 6.25 0.96 15.42
CA VAL A 75 5.12 1.26 16.32
C VAL A 75 5.53 1.17 17.79
N LYS A 76 6.28 0.14 18.19
CA LYS A 76 6.81 -0.01 19.55
C LYS A 76 7.75 1.13 19.94
N ALA A 77 8.53 1.63 18.98
CA ALA A 77 9.41 2.79 19.18
C ALA A 77 8.65 4.13 19.27
N GLY A 78 7.35 4.13 19.10
CA GLY A 78 6.46 5.27 19.32
C GLY A 78 6.02 6.02 18.07
N PHE A 79 6.11 5.40 16.88
CA PHE A 79 5.45 5.93 15.70
C PHE A 79 3.95 5.62 15.78
N PRO A 80 3.04 6.60 15.56
CA PRO A 80 1.61 6.38 15.70
C PRO A 80 1.08 5.38 14.66
N MET A 81 0.50 4.26 15.12
CA MET A 81 -0.09 3.26 14.22
C MET A 81 -1.19 3.84 13.32
N SER A 82 -1.94 4.84 13.78
CA SER A 82 -2.95 5.55 12.98
C SER A 82 -2.37 6.30 11.77
N ARG A 83 -1.09 6.59 11.78
CA ARG A 83 -0.36 7.24 10.68
C ARG A 83 0.36 6.25 9.76
N ILE A 84 0.08 4.95 9.90
CA ILE A 84 0.59 3.91 9.01
C ILE A 84 -0.54 3.41 8.12
N VAL A 85 -0.31 3.44 6.81
CA VAL A 85 -1.18 2.87 5.78
C VAL A 85 -0.48 1.67 5.17
N VAL A 86 -1.08 0.50 5.32
CA VAL A 86 -0.59 -0.72 4.66
C VAL A 86 -1.10 -0.74 3.23
N ARG A 87 -0.18 -0.71 2.26
CA ARG A 87 -0.53 -0.75 0.84
C ARG A 87 -0.38 -2.17 0.30
N VAL A 88 -1.47 -2.76 -0.14
CA VAL A 88 -1.45 -3.98 -0.95
C VAL A 88 -1.57 -3.56 -2.42
N ASP A 89 -0.43 -3.16 -2.97
CA ASP A 89 -0.33 -2.44 -4.23
C ASP A 89 0.91 -2.92 -5.03
N PRO A 90 0.66 -3.71 -6.11
CA PRO A 90 -0.66 -4.08 -6.64
C PRO A 90 -1.17 -5.45 -6.17
N ILE A 91 -2.49 -5.63 -6.20
CA ILE A 91 -3.16 -6.94 -6.15
C ILE A 91 -3.09 -7.57 -7.54
N ILE A 92 -2.70 -8.85 -7.62
CA ILE A 92 -2.76 -9.63 -8.86
C ILE A 92 -4.11 -10.39 -8.85
N PRO A 93 -5.06 -10.12 -9.76
CA PRO A 93 -6.42 -10.68 -9.69
C PRO A 93 -6.50 -12.10 -10.28
N THR A 94 -5.60 -12.97 -9.83
CA THR A 94 -5.62 -14.42 -10.04
C THR A 94 -5.99 -15.10 -8.73
N GLU A 95 -6.40 -16.36 -8.74
CA GLU A 95 -6.74 -17.11 -7.54
C GLU A 95 -5.61 -17.04 -6.49
N LYS A 96 -4.38 -17.36 -6.92
CA LYS A 96 -3.20 -17.27 -6.05
C LYS A 96 -2.93 -15.83 -5.58
N GLY A 97 -3.05 -14.87 -6.47
CA GLY A 97 -2.79 -13.46 -6.16
C GLY A 97 -3.80 -12.89 -5.15
N LEU A 98 -5.08 -13.24 -5.29
CA LEU A 98 -6.12 -12.87 -4.33
C LEU A 98 -5.87 -13.51 -2.96
N SER A 99 -5.46 -14.78 -2.93
CA SER A 99 -5.07 -15.45 -1.67
C SER A 99 -3.89 -14.73 -0.99
N VAL A 100 -2.85 -14.35 -1.74
CA VAL A 100 -1.70 -13.61 -1.20
C VAL A 100 -2.13 -12.26 -0.65
N ALA A 101 -2.94 -11.49 -1.40
CA ALA A 101 -3.44 -10.19 -0.97
C ALA A 101 -4.31 -10.31 0.30
N TYR A 102 -5.21 -11.29 0.35
CA TYR A 102 -6.04 -11.56 1.51
C TYR A 102 -5.20 -11.84 2.76
N HIS A 103 -4.22 -12.76 2.67
CA HIS A 103 -3.35 -13.09 3.80
C HIS A 103 -2.52 -11.87 4.25
N THR A 104 -2.06 -11.06 3.31
CA THR A 104 -1.36 -9.81 3.65
C THR A 104 -2.27 -8.88 4.45
N LEU A 105 -3.51 -8.66 4.01
CA LEU A 105 -4.47 -7.81 4.71
C LEU A 105 -4.76 -8.32 6.12
N ILE A 106 -5.15 -9.59 6.27
CA ILE A 106 -5.55 -10.12 7.58
C ILE A 106 -4.39 -10.17 8.58
N SER A 107 -3.14 -10.40 8.12
CA SER A 107 -1.97 -10.39 9.00
C SER A 107 -1.79 -9.05 9.72
N PHE A 108 -2.02 -7.95 9.03
CA PHE A 108 -1.98 -6.63 9.65
C PHE A 108 -3.25 -6.29 10.43
N MET A 109 -4.41 -6.78 9.99
CA MET A 109 -5.69 -6.60 10.67
C MET A 109 -5.69 -7.23 12.06
N GLU A 110 -5.13 -8.44 12.20
CA GLU A 110 -4.97 -9.13 13.50
C GLU A 110 -4.20 -8.30 14.52
N MET A 111 -3.25 -7.48 14.07
CA MET A 111 -2.46 -6.60 14.92
C MET A 111 -3.12 -5.23 15.16
N GLY A 112 -4.30 -5.02 14.58
CA GLY A 112 -5.11 -3.82 14.80
C GLY A 112 -4.75 -2.64 13.90
N PHE A 113 -4.03 -2.85 12.79
CA PHE A 113 -3.88 -1.83 11.75
C PHE A 113 -5.23 -1.59 11.09
N GLN A 114 -5.59 -0.31 10.95
CA GLN A 114 -6.92 0.09 10.50
C GLN A 114 -6.95 0.64 9.07
N ARG A 115 -5.79 0.99 8.53
CA ARG A 115 -5.68 1.77 7.30
C ARG A 115 -4.99 0.99 6.22
N TYR A 116 -5.70 0.83 5.10
CA TYR A 116 -5.22 0.07 3.95
C TYR A 116 -5.41 0.86 2.67
N ARG A 117 -4.48 0.68 1.73
CA ARG A 117 -4.62 1.17 0.37
C ARG A 117 -4.39 0.04 -0.61
N VAL A 118 -5.28 -0.08 -1.58
CA VAL A 118 -5.23 -1.16 -2.57
C VAL A 118 -5.25 -0.60 -3.99
N SER A 119 -4.58 -1.30 -4.88
CA SER A 119 -4.72 -1.14 -6.32
C SER A 119 -4.62 -2.50 -7.00
N VAL A 120 -5.03 -2.59 -8.26
CA VAL A 120 -4.92 -3.80 -9.07
C VAL A 120 -3.80 -3.60 -10.10
N ILE A 121 -3.07 -4.66 -10.42
CA ILE A 121 -1.92 -4.56 -11.30
C ILE A 121 -2.30 -4.10 -12.71
N ASP A 122 -1.59 -3.09 -13.23
CA ASP A 122 -1.55 -2.79 -14.64
C ASP A 122 -0.35 -3.47 -15.30
N MET A 123 -0.58 -4.10 -16.44
CA MET A 123 0.45 -4.87 -17.14
C MET A 123 1.36 -4.00 -18.00
N TYR A 124 2.06 -3.07 -17.35
CA TYR A 124 3.12 -2.30 -18.00
C TYR A 124 4.19 -3.22 -18.60
N PRO A 125 4.96 -2.76 -19.61
CA PRO A 125 5.97 -3.59 -20.28
C PRO A 125 6.97 -4.27 -19.33
N HIS A 126 7.40 -3.56 -18.29
CA HIS A 126 8.32 -4.11 -17.28
C HIS A 126 7.67 -5.21 -16.42
N ALA A 127 6.40 -5.02 -16.01
CA ALA A 127 5.65 -6.03 -15.26
C ALA A 127 5.45 -7.28 -16.10
N ARG A 128 5.00 -7.13 -17.35
CA ARG A 128 4.85 -8.21 -18.33
C ARG A 128 6.15 -8.98 -18.52
N SER A 129 7.28 -8.27 -18.67
CA SER A 129 8.60 -8.88 -18.80
C SER A 129 8.99 -9.73 -17.59
N ARG A 130 8.64 -9.29 -16.38
CA ARG A 130 8.88 -10.06 -15.14
C ARG A 130 8.06 -11.34 -15.10
N PHE A 131 6.76 -11.26 -15.39
CA PHE A 131 5.91 -12.46 -15.45
C PHE A 131 6.44 -13.46 -16.45
N LYS A 132 6.81 -13.02 -17.68
CA LYS A 132 7.37 -13.88 -18.71
C LYS A 132 8.69 -14.54 -18.27
N ARG A 133 9.61 -13.77 -17.68
CA ARG A 133 10.88 -14.32 -17.16
C ARG A 133 10.67 -15.30 -16.03
N ALA A 134 9.61 -15.10 -15.23
CA ALA A 134 9.20 -15.98 -14.16
C ALA A 134 8.49 -17.26 -14.64
N GLY A 135 8.17 -17.38 -15.93
CA GLY A 135 7.34 -18.46 -16.45
C GLY A 135 5.91 -18.43 -15.91
N LEU A 136 5.44 -17.26 -15.46
CA LEU A 136 4.10 -17.09 -14.89
C LEU A 136 3.09 -16.67 -15.96
N PRO A 137 1.85 -17.18 -15.89
CA PRO A 137 0.81 -16.74 -16.79
C PRO A 137 0.48 -15.25 -16.55
N LEU A 138 0.26 -14.53 -17.65
CA LEU A 138 -0.15 -13.12 -17.57
C LEU A 138 -1.61 -13.04 -17.08
N PRO A 139 -1.95 -12.21 -16.09
CA PRO A 139 -3.28 -12.17 -15.50
C PRO A 139 -4.39 -11.75 -16.48
N TYR A 140 -4.02 -11.04 -17.55
CA TYR A 140 -4.95 -10.52 -18.57
C TYR A 140 -4.67 -11.08 -19.97
N GLY A 141 -3.96 -12.19 -20.08
CA GLY A 141 -3.51 -12.74 -21.35
C GLY A 141 -2.42 -11.89 -22.02
N ASP A 142 -2.07 -12.24 -23.27
CA ASP A 142 -0.89 -11.68 -23.91
C ASP A 142 -0.99 -10.19 -24.28
N SER A 143 -2.17 -9.66 -24.50
CA SER A 143 -2.41 -8.27 -24.90
C SER A 143 -3.14 -7.42 -23.86
N GLY A 144 -3.71 -8.03 -22.82
CA GLY A 144 -4.47 -7.30 -21.80
C GLY A 144 -3.58 -6.40 -20.95
N PHE A 145 -4.01 -5.17 -20.71
CA PHE A 145 -3.29 -4.18 -19.90
C PHE A 145 -3.86 -4.07 -18.49
N ALA A 146 -5.17 -3.95 -18.37
CA ALA A 146 -5.90 -3.72 -17.13
C ALA A 146 -6.89 -4.86 -16.83
N PRO A 147 -7.38 -5.00 -15.60
CA PRO A 147 -8.34 -6.03 -15.22
C PRO A 147 -9.68 -5.86 -15.92
N SER A 148 -10.32 -6.97 -16.23
CA SER A 148 -11.73 -6.99 -16.64
C SER A 148 -12.65 -6.74 -15.43
N GLN A 149 -13.89 -6.33 -15.68
CA GLN A 149 -14.91 -6.17 -14.62
C GLN A 149 -15.11 -7.45 -13.80
N ALA A 150 -15.04 -8.62 -14.43
CA ALA A 150 -15.13 -9.89 -13.71
C ALA A 150 -13.94 -10.14 -12.76
N GLN A 151 -12.76 -9.65 -13.09
CA GLN A 151 -11.60 -9.73 -12.21
C GLN A 151 -11.68 -8.70 -11.08
N LEU A 152 -12.15 -7.49 -11.34
CA LEU A 152 -12.41 -6.49 -10.31
C LEU A 152 -13.48 -6.97 -9.31
N SER A 153 -14.53 -7.62 -9.78
CA SER A 153 -15.54 -8.22 -8.90
C SER A 153 -14.95 -9.27 -7.95
N LYS A 154 -13.99 -10.07 -8.42
CA LYS A 154 -13.27 -11.02 -7.52
C LYS A 154 -12.39 -10.32 -6.48
N VAL A 155 -11.81 -9.18 -6.84
CA VAL A 155 -11.07 -8.34 -5.88
C VAL A 155 -12.03 -7.77 -4.84
N ASP A 156 -13.19 -7.24 -5.26
CA ASP A 156 -14.22 -6.76 -4.34
C ASP A 156 -14.72 -7.87 -3.40
N ASP A 157 -14.94 -9.09 -3.91
CA ASP A 157 -15.34 -10.25 -3.09
C ASP A 157 -14.25 -10.57 -2.02
N MET A 158 -13.00 -10.53 -2.39
CA MET A 158 -11.87 -10.74 -1.45
C MET A 158 -11.80 -9.62 -0.41
N LEU A 159 -11.97 -8.37 -0.82
CA LEU A 159 -11.99 -7.22 0.11
C LEU A 159 -13.17 -7.29 1.07
N ARG A 160 -14.34 -7.75 0.62
CA ARG A 160 -15.52 -7.99 1.46
C ARG A 160 -15.24 -9.07 2.51
N GLN A 161 -14.57 -10.16 2.13
CA GLN A 161 -14.15 -11.20 3.08
C GLN A 161 -13.17 -10.63 4.13
N ALA A 162 -12.22 -9.78 3.72
CA ALA A 162 -11.31 -9.13 4.65
C ALA A 162 -12.05 -8.18 5.63
N LYS A 163 -13.07 -7.45 5.16
CA LYS A 163 -13.93 -6.63 6.04
C LYS A 163 -14.70 -7.48 7.04
N GLN A 164 -15.27 -8.60 6.60
CA GLN A 164 -15.96 -9.55 7.49
C GLN A 164 -15.01 -10.14 8.53
N PHE A 165 -13.78 -10.47 8.14
CA PHE A 165 -12.75 -10.90 9.08
C PHE A 165 -12.47 -9.82 10.14
N TRP A 166 -12.31 -8.56 9.73
CA TRP A 166 -12.11 -7.44 10.65
C TRP A 166 -13.27 -7.26 11.64
N GLU A 167 -14.50 -7.33 11.16
CA GLU A 167 -15.71 -7.25 12.00
C GLU A 167 -15.73 -8.36 13.06
N GLY A 168 -15.26 -9.56 12.70
CA GLY A 168 -15.15 -10.70 13.61
C GLY A 168 -14.10 -10.52 14.71
N LEU A 169 -13.16 -9.58 14.59
CA LEU A 169 -12.15 -9.30 15.63
C LEU A 169 -12.73 -8.51 16.81
N ASP A 170 -13.91 -7.92 16.67
CA ASP A 170 -14.63 -7.15 17.72
C ASP A 170 -13.74 -6.18 18.51
N ASN A 171 -12.85 -5.48 17.81
CA ASN A 171 -11.83 -4.61 18.41
C ASN A 171 -12.30 -3.15 18.62
N GLY A 172 -13.55 -2.83 18.30
CA GLY A 172 -14.16 -1.50 18.44
C GLY A 172 -13.55 -0.41 17.54
N LYS A 173 -12.69 -0.78 16.59
CA LYS A 173 -11.99 0.16 15.71
C LYS A 173 -12.63 0.19 14.32
N VAL A 174 -12.53 1.32 13.63
CA VAL A 174 -13.05 1.50 12.26
C VAL A 174 -12.01 1.11 11.23
N LEU A 175 -12.32 0.13 10.39
CA LEU A 175 -11.51 -0.25 9.25
C LEU A 175 -11.68 0.75 8.10
N ARG A 176 -10.57 1.15 7.50
CA ARG A 176 -10.56 2.01 6.32
C ARG A 176 -9.72 1.36 5.22
N ILE A 177 -10.39 0.88 4.17
CA ILE A 177 -9.74 0.41 2.94
C ILE A 177 -10.03 1.44 1.85
N GLU A 178 -8.99 1.98 1.26
CA GLU A 178 -9.03 2.99 0.21
C GLU A 178 -8.41 2.46 -1.08
N SER A 179 -8.85 2.97 -2.23
CA SER A 179 -8.23 2.68 -3.53
C SER A 179 -7.82 3.95 -4.25
N CYS A 180 -6.66 3.91 -4.90
CA CYS A 180 -6.17 5.01 -5.73
C CYS A 180 -6.32 4.64 -7.21
N ALA A 181 -7.06 5.46 -7.96
CA ALA A 181 -7.24 5.31 -9.41
C ALA A 181 -7.81 3.95 -9.89
N GLU A 182 -8.69 3.35 -9.09
CA GLU A 182 -9.36 2.07 -9.41
C GLU A 182 -10.89 2.26 -9.53
N PRO A 183 -11.37 2.92 -10.59
CA PRO A 183 -12.78 3.32 -10.69
C PRO A 183 -13.75 2.13 -10.79
N GLY A 184 -13.25 0.92 -11.05
CA GLY A 184 -14.06 -0.29 -11.17
C GLY A 184 -14.20 -1.09 -9.88
N LEU A 185 -13.50 -0.73 -8.80
CA LEU A 185 -13.69 -1.32 -7.49
C LEU A 185 -14.81 -0.59 -6.73
N THR A 186 -15.63 -1.35 -6.02
CA THR A 186 -16.80 -0.85 -5.29
C THR A 186 -16.67 -0.97 -3.77
N GLU A 187 -15.83 -1.88 -3.30
CA GLU A 187 -15.63 -2.10 -1.87
C GLU A 187 -14.74 -1.06 -1.19
N PRO A 188 -13.61 -0.63 -1.77
CA PRO A 188 -12.78 0.39 -1.15
C PRO A 188 -13.34 1.79 -1.35
N ILE A 189 -12.96 2.71 -0.49
CA ILE A 189 -13.26 4.14 -0.65
C ILE A 189 -12.34 4.69 -1.73
N ALA A 190 -12.90 5.29 -2.79
CA ALA A 190 -12.10 5.94 -3.82
C ALA A 190 -11.37 7.17 -3.25
N CYS A 191 -10.08 7.30 -3.52
CA CYS A 191 -9.28 8.44 -3.06
C CYS A 191 -8.13 8.75 -4.03
N GLY A 192 -7.42 9.85 -3.78
CA GLY A 192 -6.13 10.15 -4.42
C GLY A 192 -4.95 9.46 -3.74
N CYS A 193 -3.73 9.80 -4.16
CA CYS A 193 -2.51 9.31 -3.50
C CYS A 193 -2.41 9.76 -2.03
N ILE A 194 -2.94 10.93 -1.72
CA ILE A 194 -3.18 11.45 -0.37
C ILE A 194 -4.70 11.59 -0.24
N SER A 195 -5.27 11.08 0.84
CA SER A 195 -6.70 11.20 1.12
C SER A 195 -6.98 12.37 2.06
N ASP A 196 -8.24 12.85 2.07
CA ASP A 196 -8.67 13.86 3.05
C ASP A 196 -8.49 13.37 4.48
N TYR A 197 -8.58 12.06 4.69
CA TYR A 197 -8.30 11.46 5.99
C TYR A 197 -6.82 11.59 6.39
N ASP A 198 -5.87 11.50 5.43
CA ASP A 198 -4.45 11.76 5.68
C ASP A 198 -4.24 13.21 6.13
N LEU A 199 -4.86 14.16 5.42
CA LEU A 199 -4.78 15.58 5.75
C LEU A 199 -5.35 15.87 7.14
N ASN A 200 -6.51 15.32 7.46
CA ASN A 200 -7.12 15.47 8.79
C ASN A 200 -6.25 14.93 9.92
N LEU A 201 -5.58 13.76 9.73
CA LEU A 201 -4.66 13.21 10.72
C LEU A 201 -3.41 14.08 10.96
N LEU A 202 -3.02 14.85 9.96
CA LEU A 202 -1.92 15.81 10.04
C LEU A 202 -2.35 17.17 10.57
N GLY A 203 -3.66 17.36 10.83
CA GLY A 203 -4.22 18.59 11.38
C GLY A 203 -4.59 19.65 10.34
N PHE A 204 -4.65 19.27 9.05
CA PHE A 204 -5.11 20.18 7.99
C PHE A 204 -6.64 20.14 7.88
N SER A 205 -7.24 21.31 7.66
CA SER A 205 -8.69 21.42 7.36
C SER A 205 -8.98 20.99 5.92
N GLU A 206 -10.26 20.70 5.63
CA GLU A 206 -10.76 20.35 4.29
C GLU A 206 -10.46 21.42 3.21
N ASP A 207 -10.17 22.65 3.61
CA ASP A 207 -9.77 23.77 2.74
C ASP A 207 -8.26 23.78 2.39
N ALA A 208 -7.48 22.84 2.90
CA ALA A 208 -6.08 22.72 2.50
C ALA A 208 -6.02 22.33 1.02
N GLU A 209 -5.66 23.29 0.16
CA GLU A 209 -5.35 22.99 -1.24
C GLU A 209 -4.27 21.91 -1.25
N SER A 210 -4.66 20.67 -1.57
CA SER A 210 -3.69 19.66 -1.92
C SER A 210 -2.98 20.22 -3.16
N ASN A 211 -1.76 20.69 -3.02
CA ASN A 211 -0.85 20.84 -4.14
C ASN A 211 -0.63 19.41 -4.67
N GLY A 212 -1.69 18.92 -5.30
CA GLY A 212 -1.75 17.61 -5.90
C GLY A 212 -0.75 17.51 -7.04
N ALA A 213 0.50 17.48 -6.72
CA ALA A 213 1.53 16.85 -7.52
C ALA A 213 1.24 15.34 -7.52
N GLY A 214 0.00 14.97 -7.82
CA GLY A 214 -0.33 13.67 -8.32
C GLY A 214 0.49 13.51 -9.58
N TYR A 215 1.55 12.72 -9.51
CA TYR A 215 2.27 12.26 -10.67
C TYR A 215 1.28 11.46 -11.52
N GLN A 216 0.49 12.15 -12.33
CA GLN A 216 -0.17 11.53 -13.46
C GLN A 216 0.94 11.23 -14.45
N ARG A 217 1.41 9.99 -14.45
CA ARG A 217 2.19 9.49 -15.56
C ARG A 217 1.31 9.61 -16.80
N LYS A 218 1.60 10.57 -17.64
CA LYS A 218 1.08 10.54 -19.01
C LYS A 218 1.63 9.29 -19.66
N GLY A 219 0.72 8.37 -20.04
CA GLY A 219 1.02 7.19 -20.83
C GLY A 219 1.57 7.52 -22.19
#